data_bcdcbdb05adc684444ac5837b14943e0
#
_entry.id   bcdcbdb05adc684444ac5837b14943e0
#
_cell.length_a   1.000
_cell.length_b   1.000
_cell.length_c   1.000
_cell.angle_alpha   90.00
_cell.angle_beta   90.00
_cell.angle_gamma   90.00
#
_symmetry.space_group_name_H-M   'P 1'
#
loop_
_entity.id
_entity.type
_entity.pdbx_description
1 polymer ?
#
loop_
_entity_poly.entity_id
_entity_poly.type
_entity_poly.pdbx_seq_one_letter_code
_entity_poly.pdbx_strand_id
1 'polypeptide(L)'
;MNDQQNPSGSPHRLPGGESLGIHIGQAQPVSSPVMPPAPGAPPSEDSLPGQKPDRFGGFTPESADVGDDEDLSPYTGTFYAEVGGSKTFQRMTELFYEGVANDAEFRSIYPEEDLKPAAIRLQLFLEQYWGGPNTYSQNRGHPRLRIRHVPYVVDSAARDTWLRHMRHALDQLELPPLQDATLWDYFDRAARSLQNATDH
;
A
#
# COMPACT_ATOMS: atom_id res chain seq x y z
N MET A 1 70.21 27.31 -38.33
CA MET A 1 69.81 27.61 -39.71
C MET A 1 68.41 27.14 -39.89
N ASN A 2 67.57 28.14 -40.00
CA ASN A 2 66.33 28.27 -40.77
C ASN A 2 65.16 27.41 -40.23
N ASP A 3 64.23 28.04 -39.65
CA ASP A 3 63.31 29.10 -40.18
C ASP A 3 61.98 28.52 -40.65
N GLN A 4 60.91 29.01 -40.01
CA GLN A 4 59.62 29.43 -40.60
C GLN A 4 58.64 28.30 -40.95
N GLN A 5 57.44 28.37 -40.69
CA GLN A 5 56.40 29.37 -40.55
C GLN A 5 55.09 28.71 -40.22
N ASN A 6 54.37 29.30 -39.30
CA ASN A 6 52.92 29.08 -39.13
C ASN A 6 52.14 29.66 -40.31
N PRO A 7 51.06 29.11 -40.72
CA PRO A 7 49.88 29.94 -40.77
C PRO A 7 48.59 29.28 -40.23
N SER A 8 47.93 30.02 -39.42
CA SER A 8 46.51 30.26 -39.25
C SER A 8 45.57 29.41 -40.11
N GLY A 9 44.77 28.57 -39.47
CA GLY A 9 43.58 27.97 -40.03
C GLY A 9 42.42 28.07 -39.06
N SER A 10 41.47 28.92 -39.37
CA SER A 10 40.25 29.18 -38.60
C SER A 10 39.43 27.93 -38.37
N PRO A 11 38.74 27.79 -37.22
CA PRO A 11 37.84 26.66 -36.99
C PRO A 11 36.54 26.84 -37.80
N HIS A 12 36.22 25.83 -38.58
CA HIS A 12 34.92 25.69 -39.23
C HIS A 12 33.82 25.55 -38.16
N ARG A 13 32.91 26.49 -38.17
CA ARG A 13 31.65 26.50 -37.42
C ARG A 13 30.72 25.47 -38.06
N LEU A 14 30.43 24.38 -37.37
CA LEU A 14 29.36 23.46 -37.74
C LEU A 14 28.01 24.04 -37.29
N PRO A 15 26.95 23.90 -38.09
CA PRO A 15 25.63 24.44 -37.77
C PRO A 15 24.85 23.50 -36.86
N GLY A 16 24.16 24.09 -35.91
CA GLY A 16 22.88 23.67 -35.34
C GLY A 16 22.75 22.21 -34.89
N GLY A 17 23.16 21.91 -33.66
CA GLY A 17 22.61 20.79 -32.92
C GLY A 17 21.37 21.28 -32.17
N GLU A 18 20.18 20.90 -32.64
CA GLU A 18 18.95 21.07 -31.88
C GLU A 18 19.04 20.23 -30.61
N SER A 19 19.06 20.90 -29.47
CA SER A 19 18.93 20.27 -28.15
C SER A 19 17.52 19.75 -28.02
N LEU A 20 17.34 18.44 -28.23
CA LEU A 20 16.14 17.74 -27.80
C LEU A 20 16.10 17.82 -26.28
N GLY A 21 15.39 18.81 -25.76
CA GLY A 21 15.05 18.92 -24.36
C GLY A 21 14.18 17.75 -23.97
N ILE A 22 14.79 16.73 -23.36
CA ILE A 22 14.06 15.69 -22.66
C ILE A 22 13.40 16.39 -21.46
N HIS A 23 12.11 16.66 -21.57
CA HIS A 23 11.28 17.05 -20.45
C HIS A 23 11.21 15.83 -19.52
N ILE A 24 12.11 15.76 -18.55
CA ILE A 24 11.95 14.89 -17.41
C ILE A 24 10.79 15.50 -16.64
N GLY A 25 9.60 14.92 -16.84
CA GLY A 25 8.43 15.26 -16.06
C GLY A 25 8.80 15.14 -14.59
N GLN A 26 8.65 16.24 -13.84
CA GLN A 26 8.80 16.23 -12.40
C GLN A 26 7.85 15.19 -11.86
N ALA A 27 8.40 14.08 -11.37
CA ALA A 27 7.66 13.13 -10.57
C ALA A 27 7.07 13.89 -9.38
N GLN A 28 5.76 14.01 -9.35
CA GLN A 28 5.04 14.51 -8.17
C GLN A 28 5.54 13.72 -6.95
N PRO A 29 5.81 14.37 -5.81
CA PRO A 29 6.14 13.62 -4.60
C PRO A 29 4.94 12.73 -4.28
N VAL A 30 5.09 11.44 -4.52
CA VAL A 30 4.13 10.42 -4.06
C VAL A 30 4.01 10.58 -2.56
N SER A 31 2.85 10.99 -2.10
CA SER A 31 2.53 11.11 -0.68
C SER A 31 2.97 9.84 0.03
N SER A 32 3.75 9.98 1.09
CA SER A 32 4.34 8.88 1.84
C SER A 32 3.34 7.75 2.06
N PRO A 33 3.73 6.50 1.82
CA PRO A 33 2.85 5.35 1.98
C PRO A 33 2.37 5.28 3.44
N VAL A 34 1.09 5.08 3.60
CA VAL A 34 0.40 5.02 4.89
C VAL A 34 -0.08 3.59 5.09
N MET A 35 0.37 2.96 6.15
CA MET A 35 0.13 1.54 6.51
C MET A 35 -1.36 1.19 6.68
N PRO A 36 -1.79 -0.01 6.34
CA PRO A 36 -3.14 -0.48 6.65
C PRO A 36 -3.38 -0.47 8.17
N PRO A 37 -4.60 -0.17 8.63
CA PRO A 37 -4.92 -0.16 10.05
C PRO A 37 -4.70 -1.55 10.64
N ALA A 38 -4.16 -1.59 11.86
CA ALA A 38 -4.31 -2.76 12.70
C ALA A 38 -5.82 -3.03 12.84
N PRO A 39 -6.27 -4.27 12.69
CA PRO A 39 -7.67 -4.60 12.90
C PRO A 39 -8.05 -4.27 14.34
N GLY A 40 -9.24 -3.74 14.52
CA GLY A 40 -9.84 -3.58 15.83
C GLY A 40 -9.51 -2.30 16.60
N ALA A 41 -9.10 -1.21 15.94
CA ALA A 41 -9.16 0.08 16.62
C ALA A 41 -10.58 0.32 17.14
N PRO A 42 -10.79 0.49 18.47
CA PRO A 42 -12.09 0.90 18.97
C PRO A 42 -12.48 2.19 18.23
N PRO A 43 -13.77 2.45 17.99
CA PRO A 43 -14.20 3.74 17.45
C PRO A 43 -13.68 4.80 18.42
N SER A 44 -12.73 5.62 17.96
CA SER A 44 -12.28 6.76 18.74
C SER A 44 -13.50 7.62 19.02
N GLU A 45 -13.73 7.96 20.29
CA GLU A 45 -14.83 8.82 20.76
C GLU A 45 -14.78 10.26 20.23
N ASP A 46 -13.91 10.57 19.29
CA ASP A 46 -13.93 11.77 18.46
C ASP A 46 -14.92 11.67 17.29
N SER A 47 -16.10 11.13 17.56
CA SER A 47 -17.27 11.36 16.73
C SER A 47 -17.66 12.82 16.88
N LEU A 48 -17.51 13.59 15.81
CA LEU A 48 -18.16 14.88 15.68
C LEU A 48 -19.63 14.75 16.16
N PRO A 49 -20.16 15.68 16.96
CA PRO A 49 -21.50 15.54 17.50
C PRO A 49 -22.52 15.39 16.36
N GLY A 50 -23.12 14.20 16.25
CA GLY A 50 -24.16 13.89 15.26
C GLY A 50 -23.94 12.64 14.40
N GLN A 51 -22.82 11.96 14.43
CA GLN A 51 -22.66 10.67 13.75
C GLN A 51 -22.91 9.52 14.70
N LYS A 52 -24.04 8.81 14.48
CA LYS A 52 -24.40 7.59 15.21
C LYS A 52 -23.36 6.49 15.00
N PRO A 53 -22.99 5.71 16.05
CA PRO A 53 -21.98 4.64 16.00
C PRO A 53 -22.37 3.38 15.21
N ASP A 54 -23.54 3.33 14.66
CA ASP A 54 -24.21 2.14 14.11
C ASP A 54 -24.06 1.94 12.59
N ARG A 55 -23.13 2.60 11.91
CA ARG A 55 -22.86 2.38 10.47
C ARG A 55 -22.00 1.15 10.13
N PHE A 56 -21.82 0.25 11.07
CA PHE A 56 -21.26 -1.07 10.78
C PHE A 56 -22.31 -2.10 10.33
N GLY A 57 -23.60 -1.77 10.42
CA GLY A 57 -24.72 -2.65 10.13
C GLY A 57 -25.00 -2.95 8.67
N GLY A 58 -24.16 -2.52 7.74
CA GLY A 58 -24.35 -2.75 6.30
C GLY A 58 -23.24 -3.54 5.62
N PHE A 59 -22.19 -3.90 6.35
CA PHE A 59 -21.10 -4.69 5.78
C PHE A 59 -21.34 -6.17 6.07
N THR A 60 -22.11 -6.82 5.19
CA THR A 60 -22.22 -8.28 5.22
C THR A 60 -20.96 -8.88 4.61
N PRO A 61 -20.44 -10.00 5.14
CA PRO A 61 -19.33 -10.74 4.52
C PRO A 61 -19.56 -11.06 3.04
N GLU A 62 -20.80 -11.14 2.63
CA GLU A 62 -21.25 -11.38 1.26
C GLU A 62 -20.86 -10.30 0.26
N SER A 63 -20.64 -9.05 0.70
CA SER A 63 -20.23 -7.96 -0.19
C SER A 63 -18.73 -7.95 -0.54
N ALA A 64 -17.95 -8.84 0.04
CA ALA A 64 -16.53 -9.04 -0.25
C ALA A 64 -16.26 -10.31 -1.07
N ASP A 65 -17.28 -11.15 -1.27
CA ASP A 65 -17.17 -12.33 -2.15
C ASP A 65 -17.31 -11.86 -3.60
N VAL A 66 -16.18 -11.45 -4.17
CA VAL A 66 -16.09 -11.11 -5.59
C VAL A 66 -15.97 -12.42 -6.34
N GLY A 67 -17.00 -12.75 -7.11
CA GLY A 67 -16.97 -13.90 -8.01
C GLY A 67 -15.78 -13.85 -8.97
N ASP A 68 -15.42 -14.99 -9.54
CA ASP A 68 -14.26 -15.16 -10.45
C ASP A 68 -14.28 -14.24 -11.70
N ASP A 69 -15.35 -13.50 -11.94
CA ASP A 69 -15.62 -12.69 -13.14
C ASP A 69 -15.66 -11.16 -12.87
N GLU A 70 -14.76 -10.64 -12.03
CA GLU A 70 -14.66 -9.18 -11.83
C GLU A 70 -14.30 -8.48 -13.16
N ASP A 71 -15.11 -7.48 -13.56
CA ASP A 71 -14.76 -6.61 -14.70
C ASP A 71 -13.67 -5.60 -14.31
N LEU A 72 -12.44 -5.86 -14.71
CA LEU A 72 -11.28 -5.00 -14.46
C LEU A 72 -11.13 -3.86 -15.47
N SER A 73 -11.98 -3.76 -16.49
CA SER A 73 -11.89 -2.73 -17.53
C SER A 73 -11.94 -1.30 -17.01
N PRO A 74 -12.72 -0.96 -15.94
CA PRO A 74 -12.71 0.37 -15.34
C PRO A 74 -11.38 0.75 -14.68
N TYR A 75 -10.53 -0.23 -14.35
CA TYR A 75 -9.26 -0.07 -13.62
C TYR A 75 -8.03 -0.29 -14.50
N THR A 76 -8.21 -0.33 -15.82
CA THR A 76 -7.11 -0.54 -16.78
C THR A 76 -5.96 0.44 -16.53
N GLY A 77 -4.73 -0.08 -16.45
CA GLY A 77 -3.52 0.72 -16.19
C GLY A 77 -3.27 1.04 -14.71
N THR A 78 -4.08 0.51 -13.80
CA THR A 78 -3.79 0.56 -12.36
C THR A 78 -3.08 -0.71 -11.91
N PHE A 79 -2.29 -0.59 -10.84
CA PHE A 79 -1.65 -1.76 -10.24
C PHE A 79 -2.67 -2.78 -9.72
N TYR A 80 -3.82 -2.31 -9.25
CA TYR A 80 -4.95 -3.16 -8.86
C TYR A 80 -5.34 -4.13 -9.96
N ALA A 81 -5.55 -3.63 -11.19
CA ALA A 81 -5.91 -4.47 -12.33
C ALA A 81 -4.73 -5.36 -12.77
N GLU A 82 -3.49 -4.87 -12.70
CA GLU A 82 -2.29 -5.63 -13.09
C GLU A 82 -2.06 -6.89 -12.25
N VAL A 83 -2.44 -6.85 -10.97
CA VAL A 83 -2.27 -8.00 -10.07
C VAL A 83 -3.46 -8.94 -10.03
N GLY A 84 -4.56 -8.63 -10.75
CA GLY A 84 -5.75 -9.48 -10.83
C GLY A 84 -6.91 -9.06 -9.92
N GLY A 85 -6.96 -7.77 -9.52
CA GLY A 85 -8.11 -7.18 -8.88
C GLY A 85 -8.39 -7.67 -7.46
N SER A 86 -9.65 -7.62 -7.07
CA SER A 86 -10.13 -7.93 -5.71
C SER A 86 -9.74 -9.34 -5.25
N LYS A 87 -9.77 -10.32 -6.14
CA LYS A 87 -9.41 -11.71 -5.84
C LYS A 87 -8.01 -11.84 -5.24
N THR A 88 -7.04 -11.12 -5.79
CA THR A 88 -5.66 -11.14 -5.29
C THR A 88 -5.55 -10.51 -3.92
N PHE A 89 -6.18 -9.34 -3.71
CA PHE A 89 -6.15 -8.67 -2.40
C PHE A 89 -6.94 -9.44 -1.35
N GLN A 90 -8.05 -10.05 -1.70
CA GLN A 90 -8.81 -10.93 -0.82
C GLN A 90 -7.94 -12.11 -0.38
N ARG A 91 -7.35 -12.84 -1.32
CA ARG A 91 -6.52 -14.01 -1.01
C ARG A 91 -5.32 -13.64 -0.13
N MET A 92 -4.67 -12.51 -0.44
CA MET A 92 -3.56 -12.01 0.38
C MET A 92 -3.97 -11.73 1.83
N THR A 93 -5.09 -11.06 2.03
CA THR A 93 -5.56 -10.73 3.38
C THR A 93 -6.06 -11.94 4.14
N GLU A 94 -6.69 -12.90 3.48
CA GLU A 94 -7.05 -14.19 4.07
C GLU A 94 -5.80 -14.93 4.59
N LEU A 95 -4.79 -15.11 3.75
CA LEU A 95 -3.53 -15.77 4.13
C LEU A 95 -2.80 -15.03 5.27
N PHE A 96 -2.80 -13.71 5.23
CA PHE A 96 -2.23 -12.90 6.30
C PHE A 96 -2.95 -13.16 7.63
N TYR A 97 -4.28 -13.12 7.64
CA TYR A 97 -5.05 -13.32 8.87
C TYR A 97 -5.11 -14.78 9.33
N GLU A 98 -4.95 -15.75 8.44
CA GLU A 98 -4.67 -17.14 8.81
C GLU A 98 -3.36 -17.23 9.61
N GLY A 99 -2.30 -16.54 9.17
CA GLY A 99 -1.05 -16.44 9.91
C GLY A 99 -1.21 -15.79 11.27
N VAL A 100 -1.94 -14.69 11.35
CA VAL A 100 -2.26 -13.99 12.62
C VAL A 100 -3.03 -14.90 13.56
N ALA A 101 -4.05 -15.62 13.08
CA ALA A 101 -4.87 -16.51 13.90
C ALA A 101 -4.06 -17.65 14.53
N ASN A 102 -3.01 -18.10 13.85
CA ASN A 102 -2.13 -19.19 14.31
C ASN A 102 -0.94 -18.71 15.14
N ASP A 103 -0.73 -17.41 15.30
CA ASP A 103 0.32 -16.80 16.13
C ASP A 103 -0.31 -16.23 17.41
N ALA A 104 -0.33 -17.01 18.49
CA ALA A 104 -1.05 -16.67 19.72
C ALA A 104 -0.56 -15.35 20.36
N GLU A 105 0.73 -15.06 20.28
CA GLU A 105 1.32 -13.82 20.81
C GLU A 105 0.84 -12.62 19.98
N PHE A 106 1.03 -12.68 18.68
CA PHE A 106 0.62 -11.61 17.77
C PHE A 106 -0.91 -11.46 17.71
N ARG A 107 -1.66 -12.57 17.78
CA ARG A 107 -3.12 -12.57 17.85
C ARG A 107 -3.66 -11.77 19.04
N SER A 108 -2.94 -11.75 20.17
CA SER A 108 -3.35 -11.04 21.38
C SER A 108 -3.41 -9.52 21.22
N ILE A 109 -2.75 -8.96 20.21
CA ILE A 109 -2.79 -7.52 19.88
C ILE A 109 -4.14 -7.12 19.29
N TYR A 110 -4.88 -8.10 18.74
CA TYR A 110 -6.17 -7.86 18.08
C TYR A 110 -7.30 -8.09 19.08
N PRO A 111 -8.13 -7.06 19.39
CA PRO A 111 -9.19 -7.18 20.38
C PRO A 111 -10.41 -7.96 19.87
N GLU A 112 -10.55 -8.12 18.56
CA GLU A 112 -11.71 -8.78 17.95
C GLU A 112 -11.58 -10.30 18.03
N GLU A 113 -12.66 -11.01 18.40
CA GLU A 113 -12.71 -12.48 18.37
C GLU A 113 -12.73 -13.00 16.92
N ASP A 114 -13.48 -12.32 16.03
CA ASP A 114 -13.55 -12.62 14.60
C ASP A 114 -12.65 -11.69 13.81
N LEU A 115 -11.67 -12.26 13.13
CA LEU A 115 -10.72 -11.50 12.29
C LEU A 115 -11.26 -11.19 10.87
N LYS A 116 -12.40 -11.75 10.45
CA LYS A 116 -12.97 -11.50 9.12
C LYS A 116 -13.24 -10.01 8.85
N PRO A 117 -13.88 -9.24 9.76
CA PRO A 117 -14.06 -7.82 9.53
C PRO A 117 -12.75 -7.06 9.36
N ALA A 118 -11.70 -7.53 10.02
CA ALA A 118 -10.36 -6.95 9.90
C ALA A 118 -9.74 -7.25 8.52
N ALA A 119 -9.86 -8.49 8.06
CA ALA A 119 -9.40 -8.90 6.73
C ALA A 119 -10.08 -8.08 5.63
N ILE A 120 -11.39 -7.92 5.70
CA ILE A 120 -12.15 -7.13 4.73
C ILE A 120 -11.72 -5.65 4.76
N ARG A 121 -11.49 -5.07 5.94
CA ARG A 121 -11.02 -3.67 6.05
C ARG A 121 -9.66 -3.48 5.41
N LEU A 122 -8.74 -4.41 5.61
CA LEU A 122 -7.41 -4.38 5.02
C LEU A 122 -7.50 -4.55 3.50
N GLN A 123 -8.27 -5.53 3.02
CA GLN A 123 -8.53 -5.76 1.61
C GLN A 123 -9.02 -4.49 0.91
N LEU A 124 -10.13 -3.92 1.34
CA LEU A 124 -10.72 -2.74 0.72
C LEU A 124 -9.80 -1.51 0.75
N PHE A 125 -9.01 -1.37 1.82
CA PHE A 125 -8.01 -0.32 1.89
C PHE A 125 -6.93 -0.49 0.83
N LEU A 126 -6.40 -1.71 0.68
CA LEU A 126 -5.36 -2.00 -0.30
C LEU A 126 -5.89 -1.89 -1.74
N GLU A 127 -7.08 -2.38 -2.01
CA GLU A 127 -7.73 -2.20 -3.31
C GLU A 127 -7.79 -0.74 -3.70
N GLN A 128 -8.33 0.11 -2.83
CA GLN A 128 -8.40 1.56 -3.07
C GLN A 128 -7.01 2.19 -3.23
N TYR A 129 -6.05 1.81 -2.40
CA TYR A 129 -4.70 2.36 -2.45
C TYR A 129 -4.01 2.08 -3.81
N TRP A 130 -4.24 0.91 -4.37
CA TRP A 130 -3.64 0.46 -5.62
C TRP A 130 -4.46 0.80 -6.87
N GLY A 131 -5.47 1.65 -6.73
CA GLY A 131 -6.25 2.20 -7.84
C GLY A 131 -7.49 1.40 -8.21
N GLY A 132 -7.97 0.53 -7.34
CA GLY A 132 -9.25 -0.17 -7.42
C GLY A 132 -10.41 0.66 -6.86
N PRO A 133 -11.52 0.00 -6.47
CA PRO A 133 -12.72 0.65 -5.95
C PRO A 133 -12.45 1.49 -4.70
N ASN A 134 -13.12 2.63 -4.57
CA ASN A 134 -13.02 3.52 -3.40
C ASN A 134 -13.94 3.13 -2.24
N THR A 135 -14.33 1.86 -2.17
CA THR A 135 -15.28 1.30 -1.19
C THR A 135 -14.83 1.52 0.25
N TYR A 136 -13.52 1.46 0.50
CA TYR A 136 -13.00 1.76 1.85
C TYR A 136 -13.40 3.17 2.31
N SER A 137 -13.14 4.19 1.49
CA SER A 137 -13.44 5.59 1.85
C SER A 137 -14.94 5.89 1.90
N GLN A 138 -15.73 5.21 1.07
CA GLN A 138 -17.19 5.32 1.12
C GLN A 138 -17.76 4.83 2.46
N ASN A 139 -17.19 3.76 3.02
CA ASN A 139 -17.66 3.14 4.25
C ASN A 139 -17.05 3.77 5.51
N ARG A 140 -15.81 4.24 5.46
CA ARG A 140 -15.02 4.65 6.64
C ARG A 140 -14.44 6.06 6.56
N GLY A 141 -14.64 6.76 5.46
CA GLY A 141 -14.00 8.05 5.22
C GLY A 141 -12.49 7.92 4.96
N HIS A 142 -11.77 9.01 5.14
CA HIS A 142 -10.32 9.04 4.91
C HIS A 142 -9.58 8.03 5.79
N PRO A 143 -8.59 7.30 5.28
CA PRO A 143 -7.88 6.23 6.03
C PRO A 143 -7.27 6.68 7.35
N ARG A 144 -6.64 7.86 7.42
CA ARG A 144 -6.00 8.45 8.64
C ARG A 144 -5.26 7.40 9.49
N LEU A 145 -4.46 6.56 8.86
CA LEU A 145 -3.97 5.32 9.46
C LEU A 145 -3.11 5.56 10.72
N ARG A 146 -2.27 6.59 10.75
CA ARG A 146 -1.49 6.92 11.95
C ARG A 146 -2.38 7.20 13.17
N ILE A 147 -3.47 7.96 12.97
CA ILE A 147 -4.41 8.27 14.04
C ILE A 147 -5.10 7.00 14.54
N ARG A 148 -5.45 6.10 13.61
CA ARG A 148 -6.10 4.82 13.94
C ARG A 148 -5.16 3.85 14.67
N HIS A 149 -3.84 4.04 14.60
CA HIS A 149 -2.85 3.21 15.29
C HIS A 149 -2.38 3.78 16.63
N VAL A 150 -2.74 5.03 16.97
CA VAL A 150 -2.38 5.65 18.27
C VAL A 150 -2.73 4.78 19.48
N PRO A 151 -3.89 4.09 19.53
CA PRO A 151 -4.24 3.26 20.68
C PRO A 151 -3.42 1.96 20.82
N TYR A 152 -2.65 1.59 19.80
CA TYR A 152 -1.91 0.32 19.77
C TYR A 152 -0.42 0.58 19.92
N VAL A 153 0.24 -0.28 20.69
CA VAL A 153 1.71 -0.28 20.79
C VAL A 153 2.26 -1.01 19.56
N VAL A 154 2.91 -0.27 18.68
CA VAL A 154 3.61 -0.83 17.51
C VAL A 154 5.10 -0.59 17.71
N ASP A 155 5.77 -1.53 18.34
CA ASP A 155 7.21 -1.59 18.50
C ASP A 155 7.87 -2.34 17.32
N SER A 156 9.16 -2.59 17.40
CA SER A 156 9.88 -3.33 16.36
C SER A 156 9.44 -4.79 16.26
N ALA A 157 9.12 -5.43 17.39
CA ALA A 157 8.70 -6.82 17.42
C ALA A 157 7.34 -7.01 16.74
N ALA A 158 6.38 -6.14 17.04
CA ALA A 158 5.06 -6.14 16.41
C ALA A 158 5.17 -5.88 14.90
N ARG A 159 6.01 -4.88 14.49
CA ARG A 159 6.29 -4.59 13.09
C ARG A 159 6.88 -5.80 12.37
N ASP A 160 7.91 -6.41 12.92
CA ASP A 160 8.63 -7.51 12.26
C ASP A 160 7.76 -8.77 12.16
N THR A 161 6.91 -9.02 13.17
CA THR A 161 5.94 -10.11 13.13
C THR A 161 4.87 -9.86 12.06
N TRP A 162 4.35 -8.63 11.96
CA TRP A 162 3.42 -8.23 10.91
C TRP A 162 4.02 -8.47 9.51
N LEU A 163 5.26 -8.02 9.31
CA LEU A 163 5.97 -8.19 8.03
C LEU A 163 6.22 -9.66 7.70
N ARG A 164 6.54 -10.48 8.69
CA ARG A 164 6.72 -11.93 8.50
C ARG A 164 5.43 -12.59 7.97
N HIS A 165 4.27 -12.30 8.58
CA HIS A 165 2.99 -12.83 8.12
C HIS A 165 2.62 -12.29 6.74
N MET A 166 2.87 -11.00 6.48
CA MET A 166 2.59 -10.41 5.16
C MET A 166 3.50 -10.99 4.08
N ARG A 167 4.79 -11.22 4.37
CA ARG A 167 5.70 -11.87 3.43
C ARG A 167 5.23 -13.28 3.09
N HIS A 168 4.83 -14.04 4.10
CA HIS A 168 4.29 -15.38 3.89
C HIS A 168 3.03 -15.35 3.00
N ALA A 169 2.13 -14.40 3.22
CA ALA A 169 0.94 -14.24 2.38
C ALA A 169 1.30 -13.93 0.93
N LEU A 170 2.25 -13.01 0.70
CA LEU A 170 2.71 -12.68 -0.66
C LEU A 170 3.37 -13.87 -1.37
N ASP A 171 4.18 -14.65 -0.66
CA ASP A 171 4.86 -15.83 -1.23
C ASP A 171 3.87 -16.87 -1.76
N GLN A 172 2.66 -16.96 -1.15
CA GLN A 172 1.62 -17.88 -1.58
C GLN A 172 0.80 -17.39 -2.79
N LEU A 173 0.94 -16.12 -3.17
CA LEU A 173 0.23 -15.57 -4.33
C LEU A 173 0.94 -15.85 -5.66
N GLU A 174 2.21 -16.25 -5.60
CA GLU A 174 3.03 -16.54 -6.77
C GLU A 174 3.00 -15.42 -7.83
N LEU A 175 2.99 -14.16 -7.37
CA LEU A 175 2.96 -12.99 -8.25
C LEU A 175 4.25 -12.90 -9.09
N PRO A 176 4.17 -12.28 -10.29
CA PRO A 176 5.38 -11.96 -11.04
C PRO A 176 6.35 -11.11 -10.20
N PRO A 177 7.68 -11.28 -10.38
CA PRO A 177 8.67 -10.68 -9.49
C PRO A 177 8.57 -9.16 -9.31
N LEU A 178 8.16 -8.42 -10.34
CA LEU A 178 8.02 -6.97 -10.26
C LEU A 178 6.84 -6.57 -9.37
N GLN A 179 5.70 -7.24 -9.49
CA GLN A 179 4.51 -6.99 -8.69
C GLN A 179 4.75 -7.38 -7.22
N ASP A 180 5.39 -8.53 -6.98
CA ASP A 180 5.78 -8.95 -5.64
C ASP A 180 6.71 -7.92 -4.98
N ALA A 181 7.78 -7.51 -5.65
CA ALA A 181 8.72 -6.51 -5.14
C ALA A 181 8.05 -5.16 -4.87
N THR A 182 7.09 -4.75 -5.71
CA THR A 182 6.34 -3.49 -5.54
C THR A 182 5.46 -3.52 -4.30
N LEU A 183 4.73 -4.61 -4.07
CA LEU A 183 3.92 -4.80 -2.86
C LEU A 183 4.80 -4.87 -1.61
N TRP A 184 5.89 -5.63 -1.68
CA TRP A 184 6.80 -5.79 -0.55
C TRP A 184 7.45 -4.47 -0.12
N ASP A 185 7.96 -3.68 -1.06
CA ASP A 185 8.55 -2.37 -0.78
C ASP A 185 7.52 -1.43 -0.13
N TYR A 186 6.28 -1.46 -0.60
CA TYR A 186 5.19 -0.72 0.04
C TYR A 186 4.97 -1.18 1.48
N PHE A 187 4.84 -2.48 1.74
CA PHE A 187 4.55 -2.99 3.08
C PHE A 187 5.70 -2.74 4.05
N ASP A 188 6.95 -2.91 3.64
CA ASP A 188 8.11 -2.61 4.49
C ASP A 188 8.14 -1.13 4.89
N ARG A 189 7.99 -0.20 3.93
CA ARG A 189 7.96 1.24 4.22
C ARG A 189 6.77 1.62 5.09
N ALA A 190 5.62 1.05 4.81
CA ALA A 190 4.40 1.28 5.56
C ALA A 190 4.56 0.82 7.00
N ALA A 191 5.03 -0.39 7.24
CA ALA A 191 5.26 -0.96 8.56
C ALA A 191 6.21 -0.09 9.41
N ARG A 192 7.33 0.37 8.81
CA ARG A 192 8.26 1.30 9.47
C ARG A 192 7.61 2.64 9.82
N SER A 193 6.73 3.15 8.97
CA SER A 193 6.09 4.46 9.17
C SER A 193 5.07 4.49 10.29
N LEU A 194 4.57 3.34 10.71
CA LEU A 194 3.56 3.23 11.77
C LEU A 194 4.11 2.75 13.11
N GLN A 195 5.37 2.38 13.17
CA GLN A 195 6.02 2.17 14.45
C GLN A 195 5.88 3.43 15.30
N ASN A 196 5.30 3.29 16.49
CA ASN A 196 4.98 4.40 17.40
C ASN A 196 5.50 4.18 18.81
N ALA A 197 6.22 3.07 19.06
CA ALA A 197 6.87 2.75 20.31
C ALA A 197 8.34 2.41 20.10
N THR A 198 9.16 2.72 21.10
CA THR A 198 10.58 2.32 21.16
C THR A 198 10.70 0.95 21.84
N ASP A 199 11.68 0.20 21.42
CA ASP A 199 11.99 -1.09 22.04
C ASP A 199 12.43 -0.90 23.50
N HIS A 200 11.93 -1.73 24.39
CA HIS A 200 12.27 -1.73 25.81
C HIS A 200 13.25 -2.85 26.14
#